data_86cc81d124016cd05ef403be9ac39d52
#
_entry.id   86cc81d124016cd05ef403be9ac39d52
#
_cell.length_a   1.000
_cell.length_b   1.000
_cell.length_c   1.000
_cell.angle_alpha   90.00
_cell.angle_beta   90.00
_cell.angle_gamma   90.00
#
_symmetry.space_group_name_H-M   'P 1'
#
loop_
_entity.id
_entity.type
_entity.pdbx_description
1 polymer ?
#
loop_
_entity_poly.entity_id
_entity_poly.type
_entity_poly.pdbx_seq_one_letter_code
_entity_poly.pdbx_strand_id
1 'polypeptide(L)'
;MINIFEVNETNKMIEQENLDVRTITMGISLLDCIDSDLDIMNEKIYNKITTKAKDLVATGDKIAAEFGIPVVNKRVSVTPIALIGGVACHTTEDFVSIAKTLDRAAKTIGVNFIGGYSALVCKGMTPAEELLIRSIPQALAVTERVCSSVNVGSTKTGINMDAVKLMGEIVLATAEASKEQDSLGCAKLVVFCNAPDDNPFMAGAFHGVTEADCIINVGVSGPGVVKTALESVRGADFQTLCEMIKRTAFKVTRVGQLVAQEASRRLNVPFGIVDLSLAPTPAIGDSVAGILEEIGLERVGAPGTTAALALLNDQVKKGGVMAAQAVGGLSGAFIPVSEDQGMIDSVNLGALTLEKLEAMTCVCSVGLDMIAIPGDTKASTIAGIIADESAIGMINQKTTAVRVIPVIGKGVGETVEFGGLLGYAPIMPVNQFSCDAFVERGGRIPAPIHSFKN
;
A
#
# COMPACT_ATOMS: atom_id res chain seq x y z
N MET A 1 -30.73 19.00 13.06
CA MET A 1 -31.76 18.66 12.03
C MET A 1 -31.02 18.02 10.88
N ILE A 2 -31.37 16.81 10.48
CA ILE A 2 -30.73 16.11 9.35
C ILE A 2 -31.17 16.84 8.08
N ASN A 3 -30.20 17.30 7.28
CA ASN A 3 -30.48 17.95 5.99
C ASN A 3 -30.68 16.87 4.93
N ILE A 4 -31.86 16.81 4.33
CA ILE A 4 -32.21 15.83 3.30
C ILE A 4 -31.27 15.88 2.08
N PHE A 5 -30.73 17.06 1.76
CA PHE A 5 -29.78 17.21 0.67
C PHE A 5 -28.45 16.52 0.98
N GLU A 6 -27.97 16.58 2.23
CA GLU A 6 -26.74 15.89 2.66
C GLU A 6 -26.93 14.37 2.68
N VAL A 7 -28.11 13.89 3.07
CA VAL A 7 -28.44 12.46 2.99
C VAL A 7 -28.44 11.98 1.54
N ASN A 8 -29.11 12.71 0.64
CA ASN A 8 -29.13 12.36 -0.77
C ASN A 8 -27.75 12.41 -1.41
N GLU A 9 -26.91 13.39 -1.04
CA GLU A 9 -25.52 13.49 -1.50
C GLU A 9 -24.71 12.27 -1.05
N THR A 10 -24.82 11.88 0.22
CA THR A 10 -24.12 10.69 0.74
C THR A 10 -24.57 9.42 0.03
N ASN A 11 -25.86 9.24 -0.18
CA ASN A 11 -26.38 8.09 -0.92
C ASN A 11 -25.84 8.06 -2.35
N LYS A 12 -25.78 9.19 -3.04
CA LYS A 12 -25.22 9.30 -4.38
C LYS A 12 -23.73 8.94 -4.40
N MET A 13 -22.95 9.42 -3.42
CA MET A 13 -21.54 9.09 -3.29
C MET A 13 -21.33 7.58 -3.18
N ILE A 14 -22.19 6.86 -2.45
CA ILE A 14 -22.10 5.41 -2.26
C ILE A 14 -22.59 4.66 -3.50
N GLU A 15 -23.78 4.99 -4.01
CA GLU A 15 -24.45 4.19 -5.06
C GLU A 15 -23.91 4.44 -6.47
N GLN A 16 -23.39 5.65 -6.75
CA GLN A 16 -23.04 6.09 -8.10
C GLN A 16 -21.59 6.53 -8.26
N GLU A 17 -20.90 6.89 -7.18
CA GLU A 17 -19.58 7.51 -7.22
C GLU A 17 -18.49 6.64 -6.55
N ASN A 18 -18.80 5.36 -6.27
CA ASN A 18 -17.88 4.36 -5.73
C ASN A 18 -17.20 4.74 -4.39
N LEU A 19 -17.91 5.46 -3.50
CA LEU A 19 -17.44 5.67 -2.14
C LEU A 19 -17.41 4.36 -1.38
N ASP A 20 -16.25 3.96 -0.87
CA ASP A 20 -16.12 2.78 -0.05
C ASP A 20 -15.26 2.98 1.21
N VAL A 21 -15.50 2.17 2.21
CA VAL A 21 -14.52 1.88 3.25
C VAL A 21 -13.67 0.73 2.75
N ARG A 22 -12.49 1.07 2.23
CA ARG A 22 -11.60 0.10 1.60
C ARG A 22 -11.17 -1.00 2.56
N THR A 23 -10.97 -0.66 3.84
CA THR A 23 -10.59 -1.64 4.84
C THR A 23 -10.90 -1.19 6.27
N ILE A 24 -11.30 -2.16 7.10
CA ILE A 24 -11.13 -2.10 8.56
C ILE A 24 -9.97 -3.03 8.89
N THR A 25 -8.87 -2.46 9.39
CA THR A 25 -7.64 -3.20 9.72
C THR A 25 -7.41 -3.19 11.22
N MET A 26 -7.26 -4.39 11.81
CA MET A 26 -6.86 -4.52 13.20
C MET A 26 -5.35 -4.72 13.29
N GLY A 27 -4.66 -3.76 13.88
CA GLY A 27 -3.25 -3.89 14.27
C GLY A 27 -3.13 -4.71 15.54
N ILE A 28 -2.22 -5.68 15.59
CA ILE A 28 -2.01 -6.56 16.74
C ILE A 28 -0.51 -6.69 17.02
N SER A 29 -0.09 -6.27 18.21
CA SER A 29 1.28 -6.51 18.68
C SER A 29 1.51 -8.00 18.93
N LEU A 30 2.64 -8.53 18.47
CA LEU A 30 3.05 -9.91 18.73
C LEU A 30 4.30 -9.99 19.63
N LEU A 31 4.67 -8.88 20.28
CA LEU A 31 5.87 -8.84 21.14
C LEU A 31 5.80 -9.81 22.31
N ASP A 32 4.62 -10.05 22.88
CA ASP A 32 4.38 -11.00 23.96
C ASP A 32 4.31 -12.48 23.48
N CYS A 33 4.34 -12.69 22.15
CA CYS A 33 4.40 -14.03 21.57
C CYS A 33 5.82 -14.57 21.44
N ILE A 34 6.86 -13.76 21.69
CA ILE A 34 8.26 -14.16 21.57
C ILE A 34 8.53 -15.40 22.44
N ASP A 35 9.16 -16.39 21.83
CA ASP A 35 9.63 -17.61 22.49
C ASP A 35 10.85 -18.14 21.76
N SER A 36 11.72 -18.88 22.45
CA SER A 36 12.87 -19.56 21.85
C SER A 36 12.50 -20.87 21.16
N ASP A 37 11.33 -21.42 21.48
CA ASP A 37 10.75 -22.58 20.81
C ASP A 37 9.79 -22.10 19.71
N LEU A 38 10.06 -22.49 18.47
CA LEU A 38 9.30 -22.06 17.30
C LEU A 38 7.85 -22.56 17.32
N ASP A 39 7.59 -23.75 17.81
CA ASP A 39 6.25 -24.32 17.88
C ASP A 39 5.40 -23.57 18.91
N ILE A 40 5.99 -23.27 20.07
CA ILE A 40 5.35 -22.47 21.11
C ILE A 40 5.09 -21.03 20.60
N MET A 41 6.05 -20.42 19.92
CA MET A 41 5.88 -19.09 19.30
C MET A 41 4.73 -19.09 18.30
N ASN A 42 4.69 -20.06 17.39
CA ASN A 42 3.62 -20.22 16.39
C ASN A 42 2.25 -20.40 17.06
N GLU A 43 2.17 -21.17 18.14
CA GLU A 43 0.92 -21.36 18.89
C GLU A 43 0.46 -20.05 19.53
N LYS A 44 1.36 -19.31 20.17
CA LYS A 44 1.06 -18.00 20.78
C LYS A 44 0.57 -17.00 19.72
N ILE A 45 1.25 -16.91 18.57
CA ILE A 45 0.86 -16.04 17.44
C ILE A 45 -0.55 -16.41 16.96
N TYR A 46 -0.80 -17.68 16.68
CA TYR A 46 -2.10 -18.14 16.23
C TYR A 46 -3.20 -17.82 17.24
N ASN A 47 -3.00 -18.17 18.50
CA ASN A 47 -3.99 -17.95 19.56
C ASN A 47 -4.27 -16.46 19.80
N LYS A 48 -3.24 -15.60 19.78
CA LYS A 48 -3.44 -14.16 19.97
C LYS A 48 -4.26 -13.57 18.83
N ILE A 49 -3.90 -13.83 17.58
CA ILE A 49 -4.61 -13.31 16.41
C ILE A 49 -6.07 -13.78 16.40
N THR A 50 -6.29 -15.10 16.56
CA THR A 50 -7.63 -15.67 16.51
C THR A 50 -8.51 -15.27 17.67
N THR A 51 -7.93 -14.92 18.82
CA THR A 51 -8.69 -14.39 19.98
C THR A 51 -9.04 -12.92 19.80
N LYS A 52 -8.05 -12.08 19.42
CA LYS A 52 -8.24 -10.62 19.30
C LYS A 52 -9.14 -10.24 18.13
N ALA A 53 -8.97 -10.89 16.97
CA ALA A 53 -9.69 -10.53 15.75
C ALA A 53 -10.91 -11.43 15.43
N LYS A 54 -11.36 -12.28 16.37
CA LYS A 54 -12.47 -13.25 16.14
C LYS A 54 -13.75 -12.60 15.62
N ASP A 55 -14.07 -11.40 16.06
CA ASP A 55 -15.31 -10.71 15.75
C ASP A 55 -15.14 -9.62 14.66
N LEU A 56 -13.92 -9.45 14.12
CA LEU A 56 -13.59 -8.35 13.20
C LEU A 56 -14.45 -8.40 11.92
N VAL A 57 -14.53 -9.55 11.27
CA VAL A 57 -15.27 -9.73 10.01
C VAL A 57 -16.76 -9.51 10.24
N ALA A 58 -17.35 -10.20 11.22
CA ALA A 58 -18.77 -10.07 11.54
C ALA A 58 -19.16 -8.64 11.93
N THR A 59 -18.27 -7.93 12.65
CA THR A 59 -18.49 -6.52 13.01
C THR A 59 -18.45 -5.61 11.78
N GLY A 60 -17.46 -5.79 10.90
CA GLY A 60 -17.37 -5.03 9.64
C GLY A 60 -18.58 -5.23 8.75
N ASP A 61 -19.07 -6.47 8.60
CA ASP A 61 -20.25 -6.79 7.80
C ASP A 61 -21.54 -6.17 8.39
N LYS A 62 -21.69 -6.20 9.72
CA LYS A 62 -22.82 -5.55 10.41
C LYS A 62 -22.80 -4.03 10.23
N ILE A 63 -21.64 -3.40 10.34
CA ILE A 63 -21.49 -1.94 10.12
C ILE A 63 -21.86 -1.60 8.69
N ALA A 64 -21.37 -2.37 7.71
CA ALA A 64 -21.71 -2.17 6.31
C ALA A 64 -23.22 -2.26 6.07
N ALA A 65 -23.88 -3.29 6.61
CA ALA A 65 -25.30 -3.50 6.45
C ALA A 65 -26.16 -2.41 7.15
N GLU A 66 -25.76 -1.97 8.34
CA GLU A 66 -26.51 -0.97 9.12
C GLU A 66 -26.37 0.45 8.57
N PHE A 67 -25.18 0.81 8.06
CA PHE A 67 -24.91 2.15 7.55
C PHE A 67 -25.14 2.29 6.04
N GLY A 68 -25.31 1.17 5.33
CA GLY A 68 -25.38 1.14 3.87
C GLY A 68 -24.06 1.51 3.19
N ILE A 69 -22.94 1.47 3.89
CA ILE A 69 -21.61 1.84 3.41
C ILE A 69 -20.81 0.57 3.12
N PRO A 70 -20.33 0.32 1.89
CA PRO A 70 -19.53 -0.86 1.60
C PRO A 70 -18.24 -0.88 2.45
N VAL A 71 -18.01 -1.98 3.18
CA VAL A 71 -16.73 -2.29 3.82
C VAL A 71 -16.08 -3.44 3.04
N VAL A 72 -15.19 -3.07 2.12
CA VAL A 72 -14.69 -4.00 1.08
C VAL A 72 -13.81 -5.08 1.69
N ASN A 73 -12.88 -4.70 2.55
CA ASN A 73 -11.97 -5.65 3.19
C ASN A 73 -11.98 -5.53 4.71
N LYS A 74 -11.73 -6.66 5.37
CA LYS A 74 -11.35 -6.76 6.78
C LYS A 74 -9.98 -7.40 6.83
N ARG A 75 -9.02 -6.75 7.50
CA ARG A 75 -7.60 -7.12 7.48
C ARG A 75 -7.00 -7.14 8.88
N VAL A 76 -5.88 -7.82 9.00
CA VAL A 76 -5.02 -7.78 10.20
C VAL A 76 -3.64 -7.31 9.78
N SER A 77 -3.01 -6.49 10.61
CA SER A 77 -1.57 -6.18 10.53
C SER A 77 -0.91 -6.58 11.85
N VAL A 78 0.28 -7.16 11.77
CA VAL A 78 1.00 -7.60 12.98
C VAL A 78 2.36 -6.94 13.07
N THR A 79 2.99 -7.01 14.24
CA THR A 79 4.39 -6.62 14.45
C THR A 79 5.25 -7.24 13.34
N PRO A 80 6.20 -6.48 12.74
CA PRO A 80 7.13 -7.04 11.77
C PRO A 80 7.79 -8.32 12.28
N ILE A 81 7.54 -9.42 11.58
CA ILE A 81 7.96 -10.77 12.03
C ILE A 81 9.48 -10.86 12.21
N ALA A 82 10.27 -10.10 11.44
CA ALA A 82 11.72 -10.08 11.62
C ALA A 82 12.15 -9.60 13.01
N LEU A 83 11.35 -8.77 13.68
CA LEU A 83 11.67 -8.26 15.04
C LEU A 83 11.48 -9.32 16.12
N ILE A 84 10.63 -10.30 15.91
CA ILE A 84 10.29 -11.32 16.90
C ILE A 84 10.86 -12.69 16.54
N GLY A 85 10.98 -13.01 15.25
CA GLY A 85 11.33 -14.34 14.75
C GLY A 85 12.79 -14.74 15.01
N GLY A 86 13.71 -13.76 15.12
CA GLY A 86 15.13 -14.04 15.22
C GLY A 86 15.57 -14.79 16.49
N VAL A 87 14.68 -14.96 17.46
CA VAL A 87 14.96 -15.74 18.68
C VAL A 87 14.80 -17.25 18.44
N ALA A 88 13.84 -17.64 17.58
CA ALA A 88 13.49 -19.04 17.32
C ALA A 88 13.85 -19.50 15.89
N CYS A 89 13.98 -18.59 14.93
CA CYS A 89 14.22 -18.93 13.52
C CYS A 89 15.72 -18.89 13.20
N HIS A 90 16.23 -20.01 12.69
CA HIS A 90 17.62 -20.18 12.30
C HIS A 90 17.79 -20.52 10.81
N THR A 91 16.68 -20.79 10.11
CA THR A 91 16.60 -21.10 8.68
C THR A 91 15.48 -20.33 8.00
N THR A 92 15.48 -20.30 6.68
CA THR A 92 14.37 -19.72 5.88
C THR A 92 13.08 -20.49 6.10
N GLU A 93 13.15 -21.82 6.27
CA GLU A 93 12.00 -22.69 6.50
C GLU A 93 11.30 -22.40 7.83
N ASP A 94 12.06 -22.01 8.87
CA ASP A 94 11.49 -21.59 10.16
C ASP A 94 10.62 -20.35 9.99
N PHE A 95 11.07 -19.36 9.23
CA PHE A 95 10.27 -18.18 8.90
C PHE A 95 9.05 -18.52 8.04
N VAL A 96 9.16 -19.45 7.07
CA VAL A 96 8.02 -19.93 6.29
C VAL A 96 6.97 -20.62 7.19
N SER A 97 7.39 -21.28 8.26
CA SER A 97 6.47 -21.85 9.27
C SER A 97 5.63 -20.75 9.95
N ILE A 98 6.24 -19.62 10.29
CA ILE A 98 5.50 -18.45 10.83
C ILE A 98 4.53 -17.89 9.77
N ALA A 99 4.94 -17.76 8.51
CA ALA A 99 4.05 -17.32 7.44
C ALA A 99 2.81 -18.24 7.30
N LYS A 100 3.00 -19.55 7.33
CA LYS A 100 1.89 -20.52 7.33
C LYS A 100 0.99 -20.36 8.56
N THR A 101 1.53 -20.04 9.71
CA THR A 101 0.77 -19.78 10.95
C THR A 101 -0.08 -18.52 10.80
N LEU A 102 0.46 -17.43 10.23
CA LEU A 102 -0.28 -16.22 9.92
C LEU A 102 -1.43 -16.48 8.93
N ASP A 103 -1.16 -17.24 7.85
CA ASP A 103 -2.17 -17.60 6.85
C ASP A 103 -3.30 -18.43 7.45
N ARG A 104 -2.95 -19.43 8.27
CA ARG A 104 -3.91 -20.26 9.01
C ARG A 104 -4.79 -19.41 9.94
N ALA A 105 -4.19 -18.49 10.70
CA ALA A 105 -4.92 -17.59 11.57
C ALA A 105 -5.88 -16.68 10.77
N ALA A 106 -5.40 -16.09 9.66
CA ALA A 106 -6.20 -15.27 8.76
C ALA A 106 -7.39 -16.04 8.15
N LYS A 107 -7.18 -17.29 7.76
CA LYS A 107 -8.24 -18.19 7.27
C LYS A 107 -9.28 -18.49 8.35
N THR A 108 -8.83 -18.74 9.58
CA THR A 108 -9.71 -19.06 10.71
C THR A 108 -10.65 -17.92 11.06
N ILE A 109 -10.15 -16.69 11.09
CA ILE A 109 -10.96 -15.50 11.41
C ILE A 109 -11.68 -14.91 10.18
N GLY A 110 -11.40 -15.41 8.98
CA GLY A 110 -12.06 -15.02 7.73
C GLY A 110 -11.62 -13.69 7.14
N VAL A 111 -10.51 -13.07 7.61
CA VAL A 111 -10.01 -11.80 7.04
C VAL A 111 -9.45 -11.99 5.64
N ASN A 112 -9.51 -10.95 4.83
CA ASN A 112 -9.04 -10.99 3.44
C ASN A 112 -7.51 -11.13 3.36
N PHE A 113 -6.78 -10.38 4.21
CA PHE A 113 -5.32 -10.33 4.19
C PHE A 113 -4.76 -10.15 5.59
N ILE A 114 -3.51 -10.58 5.77
CA ILE A 114 -2.69 -10.35 6.96
C ILE A 114 -1.32 -9.82 6.54
N GLY A 115 -0.98 -8.61 7.00
CA GLY A 115 0.32 -7.97 6.80
C GLY A 115 1.21 -8.12 8.02
N GLY A 116 2.50 -7.81 7.84
CA GLY A 116 3.51 -7.87 8.90
C GLY A 116 4.54 -8.98 8.73
N TYR A 117 4.48 -9.79 7.65
CA TYR A 117 5.61 -10.63 7.28
C TYR A 117 6.72 -9.75 6.70
N SER A 118 7.33 -8.93 7.57
CA SER A 118 8.08 -7.74 7.19
C SER A 118 9.42 -7.64 7.92
N ALA A 119 10.37 -6.90 7.29
CA ALA A 119 11.65 -6.55 7.85
C ALA A 119 11.94 -5.04 7.72
N LEU A 120 12.55 -4.42 8.75
CA LEU A 120 12.84 -2.99 8.80
C LEU A 120 14.35 -2.76 8.79
N VAL A 121 14.97 -2.87 7.61
CA VAL A 121 16.44 -2.94 7.43
C VAL A 121 17.08 -1.61 7.01
N CYS A 122 16.37 -0.51 7.12
CA CYS A 122 16.89 0.81 6.74
C CYS A 122 18.12 1.25 7.53
N LYS A 123 18.25 0.85 8.79
CA LYS A 123 19.42 1.17 9.64
C LYS A 123 20.54 0.11 9.59
N GLY A 124 20.27 -1.04 9.05
CA GLY A 124 21.14 -2.20 8.96
C GLY A 124 20.32 -3.46 8.90
N MET A 125 20.92 -4.57 8.52
CA MET A 125 20.26 -5.86 8.38
C MET A 125 20.96 -6.87 9.29
N THR A 126 20.20 -7.49 10.19
CA THR A 126 20.66 -8.58 11.03
C THR A 126 20.60 -9.92 10.26
N PRO A 127 21.32 -10.97 10.69
CA PRO A 127 21.19 -12.29 10.07
C PRO A 127 19.74 -12.83 10.05
N ALA A 128 18.96 -12.57 11.10
CA ALA A 128 17.58 -13.01 11.17
C ALA A 128 16.66 -12.24 10.17
N GLU A 129 16.89 -10.93 10.02
CA GLU A 129 16.17 -10.14 9.00
C GLU A 129 16.51 -10.62 7.58
N GLU A 130 17.78 -10.96 7.31
CA GLU A 130 18.18 -11.53 6.02
C GLU A 130 17.51 -12.89 5.77
N LEU A 131 17.44 -13.77 6.76
CA LEU A 131 16.75 -15.06 6.65
C LEU A 131 15.25 -14.85 6.33
N LEU A 132 14.57 -13.92 7.02
CA LEU A 132 13.17 -13.60 6.69
C LEU A 132 13.08 -13.11 5.25
N ILE A 133 13.90 -12.16 4.82
CA ILE A 133 13.83 -11.60 3.45
C ILE A 133 14.04 -12.71 2.42
N ARG A 134 15.01 -13.60 2.62
CA ARG A 134 15.26 -14.74 1.72
C ARG A 134 14.14 -15.77 1.72
N SER A 135 13.32 -15.83 2.77
CA SER A 135 12.18 -16.74 2.85
C SER A 135 10.93 -16.20 2.11
N ILE A 136 10.88 -14.90 1.75
CA ILE A 136 9.69 -14.24 1.15
C ILE A 136 9.18 -14.98 -0.10
N PRO A 137 10.03 -15.38 -1.08
CA PRO A 137 9.52 -16.06 -2.28
C PRO A 137 8.74 -17.32 -1.95
N GLN A 138 9.27 -18.17 -1.08
CA GLN A 138 8.60 -19.40 -0.67
C GLN A 138 7.38 -19.10 0.21
N ALA A 139 7.49 -18.18 1.15
CA ALA A 139 6.38 -17.82 2.03
C ALA A 139 5.16 -17.33 1.25
N LEU A 140 5.36 -16.42 0.27
CA LEU A 140 4.26 -15.88 -0.55
C LEU A 140 3.72 -16.88 -1.57
N ALA A 141 4.52 -17.85 -2.01
CA ALA A 141 4.06 -18.93 -2.90
C ALA A 141 3.16 -19.95 -2.18
N VAL A 142 3.43 -20.25 -0.88
CA VAL A 142 2.70 -21.27 -0.13
C VAL A 142 1.57 -20.72 0.75
N THR A 143 1.35 -19.40 0.75
CA THR A 143 0.29 -18.72 1.51
C THR A 143 -0.61 -17.90 0.60
N GLU A 144 -1.89 -17.82 0.95
CA GLU A 144 -2.89 -17.08 0.18
C GLU A 144 -3.05 -15.64 0.66
N ARG A 145 -3.09 -15.43 1.98
CA ARG A 145 -3.52 -14.16 2.61
C ARG A 145 -2.37 -13.35 3.21
N VAL A 146 -1.18 -13.91 3.27
CA VAL A 146 0.00 -13.24 3.84
C VAL A 146 0.56 -12.22 2.86
N CYS A 147 0.83 -11.01 3.37
CA CYS A 147 1.49 -9.95 2.65
C CYS A 147 2.80 -9.57 3.35
N SER A 148 3.77 -9.14 2.55
CA SER A 148 5.12 -8.84 3.00
C SER A 148 5.56 -7.44 2.60
N SER A 149 6.41 -6.84 3.42
CA SER A 149 7.09 -5.59 3.08
C SER A 149 8.49 -5.52 3.68
N VAL A 150 9.38 -4.80 2.98
CA VAL A 150 10.75 -4.56 3.45
C VAL A 150 11.06 -3.08 3.37
N ASN A 151 11.40 -2.44 4.49
CA ASN A 151 11.77 -1.04 4.54
C ASN A 151 13.30 -0.89 4.43
N VAL A 152 13.80 -0.49 3.25
CA VAL A 152 15.24 -0.45 2.94
C VAL A 152 15.89 0.92 3.16
N GLY A 153 15.08 1.97 3.34
CA GLY A 153 15.58 3.33 3.46
C GLY A 153 14.74 4.22 4.37
N SER A 154 15.34 5.30 4.83
CA SER A 154 14.63 6.39 5.50
C SER A 154 15.37 7.71 5.36
N THR A 155 14.64 8.81 5.52
CA THR A 155 15.23 10.17 5.56
C THR A 155 16.32 10.31 6.64
N LYS A 156 16.21 9.57 7.74
CA LYS A 156 17.17 9.64 8.87
C LYS A 156 18.39 8.73 8.70
N THR A 157 18.21 7.56 8.07
CA THR A 157 19.27 6.55 8.00
C THR A 157 19.94 6.45 6.64
N GLY A 158 19.38 7.08 5.62
CA GLY A 158 19.81 6.88 4.23
C GLY A 158 19.22 5.59 3.65
N ILE A 159 19.83 5.08 2.58
CA ILE A 159 19.39 3.88 1.86
C ILE A 159 20.39 2.74 2.11
N ASN A 160 19.91 1.59 2.53
CA ASN A 160 20.70 0.38 2.67
C ASN A 160 20.80 -0.32 1.31
N MET A 161 21.91 -0.09 0.58
CA MET A 161 22.09 -0.62 -0.78
C MET A 161 22.33 -2.13 -0.82
N ASP A 162 22.80 -2.74 0.27
CA ASP A 162 22.91 -4.21 0.38
C ASP A 162 21.49 -4.83 0.43
N ALA A 163 20.58 -4.21 1.17
CA ALA A 163 19.17 -4.61 1.20
C ALA A 163 18.46 -4.32 -0.14
N VAL A 164 18.75 -3.20 -0.80
CA VAL A 164 18.21 -2.87 -2.12
C VAL A 164 18.62 -3.90 -3.16
N LYS A 165 19.89 -4.28 -3.20
CA LYS A 165 20.40 -5.35 -4.06
C LYS A 165 19.68 -6.68 -3.80
N LEU A 166 19.60 -7.08 -2.54
CA LEU A 166 18.89 -8.30 -2.13
C LEU A 166 17.42 -8.25 -2.56
N MET A 167 16.74 -7.12 -2.38
CA MET A 167 15.33 -7.00 -2.75
C MET A 167 15.09 -7.12 -4.26
N GLY A 168 16.00 -6.66 -5.11
CA GLY A 168 15.94 -6.91 -6.55
C GLY A 168 15.94 -8.41 -6.88
N GLU A 169 16.79 -9.18 -6.21
CA GLU A 169 16.85 -10.65 -6.32
C GLU A 169 15.56 -11.31 -5.78
N ILE A 170 15.06 -10.85 -4.63
CA ILE A 170 13.87 -11.40 -3.97
C ILE A 170 12.59 -11.12 -4.78
N VAL A 171 12.43 -9.94 -5.37
CA VAL A 171 11.29 -9.64 -6.25
C VAL A 171 11.28 -10.60 -7.44
N LEU A 172 12.41 -10.79 -8.12
CA LEU A 172 12.51 -11.71 -9.25
C LEU A 172 12.27 -13.16 -8.82
N ALA A 173 12.85 -13.59 -7.69
CA ALA A 173 12.60 -14.93 -7.13
C ALA A 173 11.13 -15.15 -6.74
N THR A 174 10.46 -14.11 -6.23
CA THR A 174 9.02 -14.15 -5.91
C THR A 174 8.18 -14.26 -7.17
N ALA A 175 8.55 -13.55 -8.23
CA ALA A 175 7.91 -13.66 -9.54
C ALA A 175 8.02 -15.09 -10.09
N GLU A 176 9.22 -15.67 -10.08
CA GLU A 176 9.47 -17.04 -10.53
C GLU A 176 8.72 -18.07 -9.68
N ALA A 177 8.70 -17.91 -8.36
CA ALA A 177 8.00 -18.81 -7.43
C ALA A 177 6.47 -18.79 -7.61
N SER A 178 5.91 -17.76 -8.24
CA SER A 178 4.47 -17.61 -8.49
C SER A 178 4.12 -17.48 -9.98
N LYS A 179 5.00 -17.91 -10.88
CA LYS A 179 4.82 -17.76 -12.34
C LYS A 179 3.57 -18.44 -12.88
N GLU A 180 3.15 -19.54 -12.31
CA GLU A 180 1.91 -20.23 -12.71
C GLU A 180 0.64 -19.42 -12.39
N GLN A 181 0.78 -18.34 -11.65
CA GLN A 181 -0.26 -17.38 -11.29
C GLN A 181 0.10 -15.96 -11.78
N ASP A 182 0.71 -15.85 -12.96
CA ASP A 182 1.13 -14.58 -13.55
C ASP A 182 1.99 -13.72 -12.61
N SER A 183 2.88 -14.35 -11.83
CA SER A 183 3.77 -13.68 -10.86
C SER A 183 3.03 -12.91 -9.75
N LEU A 184 1.80 -13.31 -9.41
CA LEU A 184 0.93 -12.64 -8.43
C LEU A 184 1.55 -12.54 -7.02
N GLY A 185 2.54 -13.38 -6.69
CA GLY A 185 3.29 -13.25 -5.43
C GLY A 185 3.88 -11.85 -5.24
N CYS A 186 4.33 -11.21 -6.32
CA CYS A 186 4.87 -9.85 -6.26
C CYS A 186 3.81 -8.79 -5.92
N ALA A 187 2.54 -9.01 -6.22
CA ALA A 187 1.45 -8.11 -5.79
C ALA A 187 1.25 -8.09 -4.27
N LYS A 188 1.78 -9.10 -3.55
CA LYS A 188 1.75 -9.21 -2.09
C LYS A 188 3.05 -8.73 -1.43
N LEU A 189 4.01 -8.17 -2.18
CA LEU A 189 5.31 -7.72 -1.70
C LEU A 189 5.53 -6.24 -2.03
N VAL A 190 5.91 -5.46 -1.04
CA VAL A 190 6.27 -4.03 -1.21
C VAL A 190 7.63 -3.74 -0.63
N VAL A 191 8.45 -2.97 -1.35
CA VAL A 191 9.70 -2.42 -0.84
C VAL A 191 9.50 -0.94 -0.52
N PHE A 192 9.81 -0.53 0.70
CA PHE A 192 9.58 0.83 1.20
C PHE A 192 10.85 1.63 1.46
N CYS A 193 10.70 2.94 1.34
CA CYS A 193 11.46 3.94 2.06
C CYS A 193 10.51 4.78 2.92
N ASN A 194 10.86 5.06 4.19
CA ASN A 194 9.99 5.75 5.16
C ASN A 194 8.63 5.07 5.35
N ALA A 195 8.58 3.76 5.53
CA ALA A 195 7.33 3.05 5.78
C ALA A 195 6.61 3.58 7.03
N PRO A 196 5.30 3.89 6.98
CA PRO A 196 4.54 4.29 8.16
C PRO A 196 4.18 3.09 9.02
N ASP A 197 4.17 3.29 10.34
CA ASP A 197 3.92 2.24 11.34
C ASP A 197 2.43 1.90 11.49
N ASP A 198 1.54 2.76 11.01
CA ASP A 198 0.08 2.74 11.17
C ASP A 198 -0.69 2.43 9.86
N ASN A 199 0.01 2.00 8.82
CA ASN A 199 -0.57 1.75 7.50
C ASN A 199 -1.63 0.63 7.56
N PRO A 200 -2.91 0.90 7.21
CA PRO A 200 -3.96 -0.12 7.21
C PRO A 200 -4.05 -0.92 5.91
N PHE A 201 -3.32 -0.52 4.85
CA PHE A 201 -3.45 -1.14 3.54
C PHE A 201 -2.64 -2.43 3.40
N MET A 202 -3.15 -3.35 2.58
CA MET A 202 -2.53 -4.63 2.22
C MET A 202 -1.09 -4.43 1.73
N ALA A 203 -0.34 -5.45 1.61
CA ALA A 203 1.04 -5.58 1.19
C ALA A 203 2.03 -4.73 2.02
N GLY A 204 1.76 -3.44 2.22
CA GLY A 204 2.60 -2.58 3.05
C GLY A 204 2.26 -2.55 4.53
N ALA A 205 1.11 -3.10 4.94
CA ALA A 205 0.64 -3.00 6.32
C ALA A 205 1.51 -3.81 7.28
N PHE A 206 1.90 -3.18 8.36
CA PHE A 206 2.42 -3.83 9.58
C PHE A 206 2.02 -3.01 10.80
N HIS A 207 2.12 -3.59 11.97
CA HIS A 207 1.81 -2.94 13.23
C HIS A 207 3.11 -2.45 13.89
N GLY A 208 3.26 -1.14 14.02
CA GLY A 208 4.45 -0.53 14.60
C GLY A 208 4.65 -0.88 16.07
N VAL A 209 5.91 -0.93 16.50
CA VAL A 209 6.26 -1.30 17.89
C VAL A 209 5.89 -0.25 18.93
N THR A 210 5.59 0.97 18.49
CA THR A 210 5.19 2.09 19.36
C THR A 210 3.67 2.24 19.46
N GLU A 211 2.92 1.45 18.70
CA GLU A 211 1.46 1.44 18.71
C GLU A 211 0.91 0.67 19.92
N ALA A 212 -0.40 0.83 20.19
CA ALA A 212 -1.10 0.08 21.25
C ALA A 212 -1.06 -1.44 20.97
N ASP A 213 -1.24 -2.29 22.01
CA ASP A 213 -1.25 -3.76 21.86
C ASP A 213 -2.24 -4.23 20.79
N CYS A 214 -3.37 -3.53 20.67
CA CYS A 214 -4.34 -3.76 19.59
C CYS A 214 -5.01 -2.43 19.23
N ILE A 215 -5.20 -2.16 17.92
CA ILE A 215 -5.73 -0.90 17.41
C ILE A 215 -6.60 -1.12 16.17
N ILE A 216 -7.58 -0.25 15.93
CA ILE A 216 -8.39 -0.25 14.71
C ILE A 216 -7.98 0.95 13.83
N ASN A 217 -7.49 0.66 12.64
CA ASN A 217 -7.22 1.63 11.59
C ASN A 217 -8.18 1.40 10.41
N VAL A 218 -8.68 2.48 9.81
CA VAL A 218 -9.66 2.41 8.72
C VAL A 218 -9.14 3.13 7.50
N GLY A 219 -9.14 2.45 6.36
CA GLY A 219 -8.87 3.06 5.07
C GLY A 219 -10.19 3.36 4.35
N VAL A 220 -10.34 4.61 3.89
CA VAL A 220 -11.50 5.04 3.09
C VAL A 220 -11.04 5.57 1.74
N SER A 221 -11.82 5.32 0.70
CA SER A 221 -11.48 5.70 -0.67
C SER A 221 -12.69 6.26 -1.41
N GLY A 222 -12.46 7.02 -2.46
CA GLY A 222 -13.50 7.60 -3.30
C GLY A 222 -12.94 8.49 -4.42
N PRO A 223 -12.08 7.96 -5.31
CA PRO A 223 -11.64 8.71 -6.50
C PRO A 223 -12.83 9.17 -7.35
N GLY A 224 -13.83 8.31 -7.53
CA GLY A 224 -15.05 8.63 -8.27
C GLY A 224 -15.82 9.81 -7.69
N VAL A 225 -15.87 9.93 -6.36
CA VAL A 225 -16.53 11.06 -5.67
C VAL A 225 -15.80 12.37 -6.00
N VAL A 226 -14.48 12.37 -5.93
CA VAL A 226 -13.67 13.57 -6.24
C VAL A 226 -13.78 13.92 -7.71
N LYS A 227 -13.75 12.94 -8.61
CA LYS A 227 -13.92 13.13 -10.05
C LYS A 227 -15.26 13.79 -10.37
N THR A 228 -16.36 13.22 -9.88
CA THR A 228 -17.73 13.76 -10.10
C THR A 228 -17.88 15.17 -9.52
N ALA A 229 -17.28 15.44 -8.35
CA ALA A 229 -17.28 16.79 -7.80
C ALA A 229 -16.59 17.80 -8.73
N LEU A 230 -15.46 17.44 -9.34
CA LEU A 230 -14.74 18.31 -10.28
C LEU A 230 -15.49 18.51 -11.59
N GLU A 231 -16.22 17.51 -12.08
CA GLU A 231 -17.09 17.67 -13.27
C GLU A 231 -18.10 18.81 -13.10
N SER A 232 -18.56 19.05 -11.87
CA SER A 232 -19.52 20.12 -11.58
C SER A 232 -18.93 21.55 -11.67
N VAL A 233 -17.60 21.66 -11.70
CA VAL A 233 -16.86 22.94 -11.73
C VAL A 233 -15.90 23.02 -12.91
N ARG A 234 -16.16 22.31 -14.00
CA ARG A 234 -15.36 22.36 -15.23
C ARG A 234 -15.16 23.80 -15.71
N GLY A 235 -13.93 24.15 -16.05
CA GLY A 235 -13.55 25.49 -16.52
C GLY A 235 -13.39 26.53 -15.41
N ALA A 236 -13.58 26.16 -14.14
CA ALA A 236 -13.27 27.02 -13.01
C ALA A 236 -11.74 27.20 -12.82
N ASP A 237 -11.36 28.20 -12.05
CA ASP A 237 -9.98 28.43 -11.69
C ASP A 237 -9.44 27.42 -10.67
N PHE A 238 -8.11 27.36 -10.49
CA PHE A 238 -7.49 26.43 -9.56
C PHE A 238 -7.92 26.64 -8.10
N GLN A 239 -8.27 27.86 -7.69
CA GLN A 239 -8.75 28.11 -6.33
C GLN A 239 -10.08 27.39 -6.08
N THR A 240 -11.01 27.49 -7.03
CA THR A 240 -12.30 26.78 -6.98
C THR A 240 -12.13 25.28 -7.00
N LEU A 241 -11.23 24.74 -7.85
CA LEU A 241 -10.88 23.32 -7.88
C LEU A 241 -10.32 22.85 -6.53
N CYS A 242 -9.38 23.57 -5.95
CA CYS A 242 -8.80 23.26 -4.64
C CYS A 242 -9.84 23.20 -3.53
N GLU A 243 -10.75 24.18 -3.47
CA GLU A 243 -11.84 24.18 -2.46
C GLU A 243 -12.80 23.01 -2.67
N MET A 244 -13.11 22.67 -3.91
CA MET A 244 -13.97 21.51 -4.22
C MET A 244 -13.33 20.20 -3.78
N ILE A 245 -12.05 19.95 -4.12
CA ILE A 245 -11.32 18.74 -3.70
C ILE A 245 -11.28 18.65 -2.17
N LYS A 246 -10.90 19.73 -1.50
CA LYS A 246 -10.80 19.77 -0.03
C LYS A 246 -12.12 19.47 0.66
N ARG A 247 -13.23 20.05 0.19
CA ARG A 247 -14.58 19.81 0.74
C ARG A 247 -15.03 18.38 0.52
N THR A 248 -14.75 17.82 -0.65
CA THR A 248 -15.07 16.43 -0.97
C THR A 248 -14.27 15.46 -0.12
N ALA A 249 -12.96 15.67 -0.03
CA ALA A 249 -12.06 14.89 0.83
C ALA A 249 -12.52 14.90 2.31
N PHE A 250 -12.95 16.07 2.82
CA PHE A 250 -13.54 16.18 4.16
C PHE A 250 -14.75 15.24 4.33
N LYS A 251 -15.69 15.24 3.38
CA LYS A 251 -16.90 14.40 3.46
C LYS A 251 -16.56 12.91 3.43
N VAL A 252 -15.69 12.50 2.51
CA VAL A 252 -15.23 11.10 2.40
C VAL A 252 -14.56 10.64 3.71
N THR A 253 -13.68 11.47 4.28
CA THR A 253 -12.99 11.15 5.54
C THR A 253 -13.97 11.03 6.71
N ARG A 254 -15.03 11.85 6.75
CA ARG A 254 -16.08 11.76 7.80
C ARG A 254 -16.78 10.41 7.79
N VAL A 255 -16.99 9.82 6.62
CA VAL A 255 -17.54 8.45 6.50
C VAL A 255 -16.57 7.43 7.11
N GLY A 256 -15.28 7.52 6.79
CA GLY A 256 -14.25 6.68 7.40
C GLY A 256 -14.20 6.82 8.93
N GLN A 257 -14.26 8.05 9.44
CA GLN A 257 -14.28 8.33 10.89
C GLN A 257 -15.50 7.68 11.59
N LEU A 258 -16.68 7.76 10.98
CA LEU A 258 -17.89 7.14 11.52
C LEU A 258 -17.71 5.62 11.64
N VAL A 259 -17.26 4.97 10.59
CA VAL A 259 -17.04 3.52 10.58
C VAL A 259 -15.94 3.11 11.56
N ALA A 260 -14.86 3.88 11.63
CA ALA A 260 -13.75 3.61 12.56
C ALA A 260 -14.18 3.68 14.04
N GLN A 261 -14.92 4.71 14.41
CA GLN A 261 -15.43 4.86 15.78
C GLN A 261 -16.38 3.73 16.14
N GLU A 262 -17.27 3.34 15.23
CA GLU A 262 -18.23 2.27 15.49
C GLU A 262 -17.55 0.89 15.55
N ALA A 263 -16.57 0.62 14.70
CA ALA A 263 -15.76 -0.60 14.76
C ALA A 263 -14.99 -0.68 16.09
N SER A 264 -14.32 0.41 16.49
CA SER A 264 -13.61 0.53 17.76
C SER A 264 -14.52 0.24 18.96
N ARG A 265 -15.71 0.85 18.97
CA ARG A 265 -16.70 0.68 20.05
C ARG A 265 -17.20 -0.77 20.15
N ARG A 266 -17.57 -1.39 19.01
CA ARG A 266 -18.12 -2.75 18.97
C ARG A 266 -17.08 -3.81 19.32
N LEU A 267 -15.85 -3.63 18.84
CA LEU A 267 -14.74 -4.55 19.10
C LEU A 267 -14.06 -4.32 20.45
N ASN A 268 -14.39 -3.21 21.14
CA ASN A 268 -13.71 -2.77 22.36
C ASN A 268 -12.17 -2.69 22.18
N VAL A 269 -11.74 -2.11 21.04
CA VAL A 269 -10.33 -1.91 20.67
C VAL A 269 -10.15 -0.43 20.37
N PRO A 270 -9.07 0.23 20.85
CA PRO A 270 -8.82 1.64 20.60
C PRO A 270 -8.88 1.99 19.11
N PHE A 271 -9.42 3.17 18.80
CA PHE A 271 -9.33 3.77 17.49
C PHE A 271 -7.93 4.37 17.28
N GLY A 272 -7.31 4.06 16.14
CA GLY A 272 -6.04 4.62 15.70
C GLY A 272 -6.25 5.77 14.72
N ILE A 273 -6.22 5.46 13.42
CA ILE A 273 -6.27 6.47 12.36
C ILE A 273 -7.34 6.16 11.30
N VAL A 274 -7.74 7.24 10.60
CA VAL A 274 -8.36 7.13 9.28
C VAL A 274 -7.31 7.44 8.23
N ASP A 275 -7.15 6.53 7.29
CA ASP A 275 -6.35 6.72 6.09
C ASP A 275 -7.28 7.10 4.93
N LEU A 276 -7.23 8.36 4.49
CA LEU A 276 -7.90 8.79 3.28
C LEU A 276 -6.97 8.63 2.10
N SER A 277 -7.05 7.50 1.44
CA SER A 277 -6.31 7.22 0.23
C SER A 277 -7.25 7.15 -0.97
N LEU A 278 -7.05 8.05 -1.94
CA LEU A 278 -7.67 7.93 -3.24
C LEU A 278 -7.01 6.77 -3.98
N ALA A 279 -7.44 5.56 -3.63
CA ALA A 279 -6.97 4.31 -4.23
C ALA A 279 -8.02 3.86 -5.25
N PRO A 280 -7.73 3.93 -6.56
CA PRO A 280 -8.68 3.59 -7.60
C PRO A 280 -9.02 2.09 -7.60
N THR A 281 -10.06 1.75 -8.35
CA THR A 281 -10.39 0.37 -8.70
C THR A 281 -10.59 0.26 -10.21
N PRO A 282 -10.62 -0.96 -10.78
CA PRO A 282 -10.95 -1.15 -12.19
C PRO A 282 -12.38 -0.71 -12.58
N ALA A 283 -13.20 -0.32 -11.60
CA ALA A 283 -14.56 0.13 -11.86
C ALA A 283 -14.58 1.43 -12.68
N ILE A 284 -15.51 1.51 -13.63
CA ILE A 284 -15.68 2.71 -14.46
C ILE A 284 -15.99 3.93 -13.57
N GLY A 285 -15.21 4.99 -13.74
CA GLY A 285 -15.37 6.25 -13.01
C GLY A 285 -14.55 6.33 -11.72
N ASP A 286 -14.02 5.23 -11.19
CA ASP A 286 -13.19 5.20 -9.99
C ASP A 286 -11.69 5.27 -10.36
N SER A 287 -11.24 6.44 -10.82
CA SER A 287 -9.91 6.64 -11.43
C SER A 287 -9.25 7.92 -10.94
N VAL A 288 -8.03 7.82 -10.47
CA VAL A 288 -7.18 8.99 -10.15
C VAL A 288 -6.71 9.66 -11.45
N ALA A 289 -6.41 8.89 -12.49
CA ALA A 289 -6.13 9.46 -13.80
C ALA A 289 -7.30 10.32 -14.29
N GLY A 290 -8.53 9.84 -14.13
CA GLY A 290 -9.73 10.60 -14.47
C GLY A 290 -9.86 11.91 -13.67
N ILE A 291 -9.45 11.96 -12.40
CA ILE A 291 -9.39 13.21 -11.63
C ILE A 291 -8.39 14.18 -12.25
N LEU A 292 -7.19 13.70 -12.62
CA LEU A 292 -6.15 14.53 -13.21
C LEU A 292 -6.57 15.09 -14.58
N GLU A 293 -7.33 14.32 -15.35
CA GLU A 293 -7.90 14.75 -16.63
C GLU A 293 -8.99 15.82 -16.40
N GLU A 294 -9.85 15.69 -15.37
CA GLU A 294 -10.82 16.75 -14.99
C GLU A 294 -10.14 18.04 -14.50
N ILE A 295 -8.92 17.95 -13.92
CA ILE A 295 -8.12 19.14 -13.60
C ILE A 295 -7.64 19.88 -14.86
N GLY A 296 -7.67 19.24 -16.02
CA GLY A 296 -7.39 19.87 -17.30
C GLY A 296 -6.29 19.23 -18.12
N LEU A 297 -5.88 18.01 -17.81
CA LEU A 297 -4.96 17.24 -18.64
C LEU A 297 -5.71 16.50 -19.74
N GLU A 298 -5.19 16.50 -20.95
CA GLU A 298 -5.74 15.65 -22.03
C GLU A 298 -5.55 14.16 -21.71
N ARG A 299 -4.38 13.82 -21.19
CA ARG A 299 -4.01 12.47 -20.73
C ARG A 299 -2.99 12.55 -19.60
N VAL A 300 -3.07 11.60 -18.67
CA VAL A 300 -2.04 11.42 -17.66
C VAL A 300 -0.72 11.03 -18.36
N GLY A 301 0.36 11.63 -17.91
CA GLY A 301 1.67 11.54 -18.58
C GLY A 301 2.06 12.83 -19.31
N ALA A 302 1.08 13.62 -19.77
CA ALA A 302 1.33 14.92 -20.39
C ALA A 302 2.07 15.90 -19.44
N PRO A 303 2.79 16.90 -19.99
CA PRO A 303 3.33 18.00 -19.18
C PRO A 303 2.23 18.62 -18.29
N GLY A 304 2.52 18.83 -17.01
CA GLY A 304 1.54 19.29 -16.01
C GLY A 304 1.04 18.18 -15.09
N THR A 305 1.15 16.89 -15.44
CA THR A 305 0.65 15.77 -14.62
C THR A 305 1.18 15.79 -13.20
N THR A 306 2.50 15.96 -13.02
CA THR A 306 3.11 16.02 -11.67
C THR A 306 2.59 17.21 -10.86
N ALA A 307 2.36 18.36 -11.49
CA ALA A 307 1.81 19.54 -10.82
C ALA A 307 0.35 19.33 -10.42
N ALA A 308 -0.47 18.76 -11.30
CA ALA A 308 -1.88 18.44 -11.02
C ALA A 308 -1.98 17.40 -9.88
N LEU A 309 -1.11 16.38 -9.86
CA LEU A 309 -1.05 15.39 -8.80
C LEU A 309 -0.60 16.01 -7.46
N ALA A 310 0.36 16.94 -7.48
CA ALA A 310 0.78 17.66 -6.29
C ALA A 310 -0.39 18.47 -5.69
N LEU A 311 -1.13 19.19 -6.53
CA LEU A 311 -2.34 19.89 -6.12
C LEU A 311 -3.36 18.95 -5.51
N LEU A 312 -3.69 17.86 -6.21
CA LEU A 312 -4.66 16.87 -5.74
C LEU A 312 -4.27 16.31 -4.37
N ASN A 313 -3.03 15.83 -4.24
CA ASN A 313 -2.53 15.20 -3.02
C ASN A 313 -2.55 16.17 -1.82
N ASP A 314 -2.15 17.42 -2.02
CA ASP A 314 -2.17 18.47 -0.99
C ASP A 314 -3.60 18.79 -0.51
N GLN A 315 -4.55 18.96 -1.45
CA GLN A 315 -5.93 19.30 -1.08
C GLN A 315 -6.66 18.13 -0.42
N VAL A 316 -6.40 16.89 -0.85
CA VAL A 316 -6.92 15.69 -0.20
C VAL A 316 -6.45 15.61 1.26
N LYS A 317 -5.15 15.79 1.51
CA LYS A 317 -4.60 15.82 2.87
C LYS A 317 -5.20 16.92 3.73
N LYS A 318 -5.33 18.14 3.20
CA LYS A 318 -5.95 19.27 3.91
C LYS A 318 -7.40 18.99 4.29
N GLY A 319 -8.17 18.38 3.39
CA GLY A 319 -9.56 17.99 3.68
C GLY A 319 -9.64 16.88 4.74
N GLY A 320 -8.79 15.88 4.64
CA GLY A 320 -8.73 14.74 5.56
C GLY A 320 -8.40 15.15 6.99
N VAL A 321 -7.34 15.94 7.18
CA VAL A 321 -6.89 16.40 8.52
C VAL A 321 -7.99 17.16 9.27
N MET A 322 -8.87 17.86 8.57
CA MET A 322 -9.97 18.60 9.20
C MET A 322 -11.16 17.71 9.58
N ALA A 323 -11.22 16.48 9.07
CA ALA A 323 -12.42 15.64 9.14
C ALA A 323 -12.36 14.54 10.20
N ALA A 324 -11.18 14.12 10.64
CA ALA A 324 -10.98 13.01 11.56
C ALA A 324 -10.18 13.43 12.79
N GLN A 325 -10.31 12.66 13.87
CA GLN A 325 -9.57 12.87 15.12
C GLN A 325 -8.08 12.57 14.93
N ALA A 326 -7.78 11.56 14.11
CA ALA A 326 -6.43 11.18 13.73
C ALA A 326 -6.42 10.72 12.27
N VAL A 327 -5.48 11.24 11.51
CA VAL A 327 -5.21 10.88 10.12
C VAL A 327 -3.79 10.34 10.04
N GLY A 328 -3.60 9.24 9.35
CA GLY A 328 -2.30 8.59 9.25
C GLY A 328 -2.21 7.69 8.02
N GLY A 329 -1.41 6.65 8.13
CA GLY A 329 -1.17 5.71 7.05
C GLY A 329 -0.51 6.36 5.84
N LEU A 330 -1.04 6.08 4.66
CA LEU A 330 -0.53 6.59 3.39
C LEU A 330 -1.26 7.83 2.87
N SER A 331 -2.40 8.15 3.42
CA SER A 331 -3.33 9.26 3.08
C SER A 331 -2.92 10.15 1.90
N GLY A 332 -3.74 10.18 0.85
CA GLY A 332 -3.52 11.00 -0.35
C GLY A 332 -3.86 10.27 -1.65
N ALA A 333 -3.25 10.67 -2.76
CA ALA A 333 -3.52 10.10 -4.06
C ALA A 333 -2.55 8.95 -4.39
N PHE A 334 -3.11 7.77 -4.72
CA PHE A 334 -2.40 6.59 -5.23
C PHE A 334 -2.37 6.63 -6.75
N ILE A 335 -1.33 6.04 -7.32
CA ILE A 335 -1.15 5.97 -8.78
C ILE A 335 -0.82 4.53 -9.25
N PRO A 336 -1.57 3.49 -8.81
CA PRO A 336 -1.36 2.15 -9.31
C PRO A 336 -1.72 2.07 -10.79
N VAL A 337 -0.97 1.29 -11.57
CA VAL A 337 -1.30 1.15 -12.99
C VAL A 337 -2.41 0.14 -13.22
N SER A 338 -2.35 -1.06 -12.62
CA SER A 338 -3.32 -2.12 -12.90
C SER A 338 -4.71 -1.88 -12.33
N GLU A 339 -4.82 -1.04 -11.32
CA GLU A 339 -6.07 -0.77 -10.59
C GLU A 339 -6.81 0.47 -11.12
N ASP A 340 -6.24 1.19 -12.10
CA ASP A 340 -6.78 2.45 -12.65
C ASP A 340 -6.88 2.40 -14.18
N GLN A 341 -8.11 2.33 -14.71
CA GLN A 341 -8.35 2.26 -16.14
C GLN A 341 -7.72 3.41 -16.93
N GLY A 342 -7.73 4.62 -16.37
CA GLY A 342 -7.13 5.79 -17.04
C GLY A 342 -5.60 5.73 -17.07
N MET A 343 -4.96 5.13 -16.04
CA MET A 343 -3.51 4.86 -16.06
C MET A 343 -3.18 3.81 -17.12
N ILE A 344 -3.94 2.70 -17.18
CA ILE A 344 -3.80 1.65 -18.18
C ILE A 344 -3.89 2.25 -19.60
N ASP A 345 -4.92 3.04 -19.87
CA ASP A 345 -5.14 3.67 -21.17
C ASP A 345 -3.99 4.61 -21.52
N SER A 346 -3.48 5.37 -20.56
CA SER A 346 -2.36 6.30 -20.75
C SER A 346 -1.04 5.56 -21.08
N VAL A 347 -0.81 4.40 -20.46
CA VAL A 347 0.32 3.53 -20.78
C VAL A 347 0.17 2.97 -22.21
N ASN A 348 -0.99 2.43 -22.55
CA ASN A 348 -1.25 1.85 -23.87
C ASN A 348 -1.11 2.88 -25.02
N LEU A 349 -1.43 4.15 -24.74
CA LEU A 349 -1.23 5.26 -25.69
C LEU A 349 0.22 5.77 -25.74
N GLY A 350 1.11 5.28 -24.87
CA GLY A 350 2.49 5.76 -24.77
C GLY A 350 2.60 7.15 -24.13
N ALA A 351 1.55 7.66 -23.50
CA ALA A 351 1.56 8.94 -22.79
C ALA A 351 2.21 8.83 -21.40
N LEU A 352 2.07 7.68 -20.75
CA LEU A 352 2.59 7.41 -19.41
C LEU A 352 3.70 6.35 -19.48
N THR A 353 4.91 6.73 -19.07
CA THR A 353 6.08 5.85 -19.00
C THR A 353 6.48 5.58 -17.56
N LEU A 354 7.37 4.61 -17.31
CA LEU A 354 7.87 4.31 -15.97
C LEU A 354 8.60 5.51 -15.36
N GLU A 355 9.45 6.20 -16.14
CA GLU A 355 10.18 7.39 -15.69
C GLU A 355 9.22 8.56 -15.36
N LYS A 356 8.08 8.64 -16.07
CA LYS A 356 7.05 9.63 -15.75
C LYS A 356 6.33 9.28 -14.44
N LEU A 357 6.06 8.01 -14.20
CA LEU A 357 5.53 7.53 -12.91
C LEU A 357 6.50 7.82 -11.78
N GLU A 358 7.81 7.55 -11.92
CA GLU A 358 8.83 7.91 -10.95
C GLU A 358 8.82 9.42 -10.63
N ALA A 359 8.73 10.27 -11.64
CA ALA A 359 8.58 11.71 -11.40
C ALA A 359 7.29 12.07 -10.63
N MET A 360 6.20 11.36 -10.87
CA MET A 360 4.93 11.55 -10.15
C MET A 360 5.02 11.07 -8.70
N THR A 361 5.85 10.07 -8.39
CA THR A 361 6.03 9.57 -7.03
C THR A 361 6.68 10.59 -6.10
N CYS A 362 7.33 11.61 -6.62
CA CYS A 362 7.78 12.75 -5.81
C CYS A 362 6.64 13.43 -5.04
N VAL A 363 5.42 13.39 -5.55
CA VAL A 363 4.26 14.14 -5.05
C VAL A 363 3.03 13.28 -4.75
N CYS A 364 3.00 11.99 -5.10
CA CYS A 364 1.94 11.06 -4.71
C CYS A 364 2.07 10.65 -3.24
N SER A 365 1.18 9.83 -2.74
CA SER A 365 1.22 9.37 -1.35
C SER A 365 1.92 8.01 -1.15
N VAL A 366 2.15 7.24 -2.20
CA VAL A 366 2.70 5.87 -2.07
C VAL A 366 4.03 5.70 -2.81
N GLY A 367 4.06 5.71 -4.11
CA GLY A 367 5.22 5.36 -4.95
C GLY A 367 4.78 4.63 -6.21
N LEU A 368 5.68 3.83 -6.79
CA LEU A 368 5.37 2.92 -7.88
C LEU A 368 4.51 1.77 -7.37
N ASP A 369 3.32 1.63 -7.91
CA ASP A 369 2.36 0.66 -7.42
C ASP A 369 1.73 -0.15 -8.53
N MET A 370 1.70 -1.49 -8.36
CA MET A 370 1.11 -2.44 -9.32
C MET A 370 1.60 -2.23 -10.75
N ILE A 371 2.91 -2.17 -10.92
CA ILE A 371 3.57 -1.98 -12.21
C ILE A 371 4.01 -3.33 -12.77
N ALA A 372 3.37 -3.79 -13.85
CA ALA A 372 3.82 -4.97 -14.58
C ALA A 372 5.01 -4.61 -15.51
N ILE A 373 6.08 -5.38 -15.40
CA ILE A 373 7.31 -5.22 -16.20
C ILE A 373 7.68 -6.55 -16.86
N PRO A 374 8.54 -6.56 -17.91
CA PRO A 374 8.96 -7.79 -18.57
C PRO A 374 9.56 -8.81 -17.60
N GLY A 375 9.19 -10.08 -17.76
CA GLY A 375 9.63 -11.16 -16.89
C GLY A 375 11.13 -11.48 -16.98
N ASP A 376 11.81 -11.04 -18.03
CA ASP A 376 13.27 -11.16 -18.23
C ASP A 376 14.06 -9.94 -17.70
N THR A 377 13.38 -9.02 -16.98
CA THR A 377 14.04 -7.87 -16.34
C THR A 377 15.06 -8.35 -15.32
N LYS A 378 16.28 -7.82 -15.38
CA LYS A 378 17.34 -8.19 -14.45
C LYS A 378 17.04 -7.75 -13.02
N ALA A 379 17.47 -8.56 -12.04
CA ALA A 379 17.40 -8.21 -10.63
C ALA A 379 18.08 -6.87 -10.31
N SER A 380 19.20 -6.56 -10.97
CA SER A 380 19.91 -5.28 -10.84
C SER A 380 19.06 -4.08 -11.33
N THR A 381 18.31 -4.24 -12.40
CA THR A 381 17.39 -3.19 -12.90
C THR A 381 16.26 -2.94 -11.89
N ILE A 382 15.67 -4.00 -11.32
CA ILE A 382 14.68 -3.90 -10.26
C ILE A 382 15.27 -3.20 -9.03
N ALA A 383 16.49 -3.57 -8.63
CA ALA A 383 17.21 -2.91 -7.54
C ALA A 383 17.49 -1.42 -7.83
N GLY A 384 17.79 -1.07 -9.09
CA GLY A 384 17.92 0.32 -9.53
C GLY A 384 16.63 1.12 -9.33
N ILE A 385 15.49 0.59 -9.76
CA ILE A 385 14.16 1.20 -9.54
C ILE A 385 13.88 1.38 -8.05
N ILE A 386 14.19 0.38 -7.22
CA ILE A 386 14.05 0.48 -5.76
C ILE A 386 14.95 1.58 -5.19
N ALA A 387 16.17 1.72 -5.69
CA ALA A 387 17.10 2.77 -5.26
C ALA A 387 16.59 4.17 -5.60
N ASP A 388 16.08 4.38 -6.81
CA ASP A 388 15.55 5.66 -7.28
C ASP A 388 14.32 6.06 -6.47
N GLU A 389 13.36 5.18 -6.27
CA GLU A 389 12.20 5.43 -5.41
C GLU A 389 12.59 5.70 -3.94
N SER A 390 13.59 4.95 -3.42
CA SER A 390 14.10 5.20 -2.08
C SER A 390 14.78 6.58 -1.97
N ALA A 391 15.48 7.03 -3.01
CA ALA A 391 16.09 8.35 -3.06
C ALA A 391 15.02 9.45 -3.10
N ILE A 392 13.96 9.28 -3.90
CA ILE A 392 12.81 10.19 -3.93
C ILE A 392 12.16 10.31 -2.55
N GLY A 393 11.89 9.17 -1.89
CA GLY A 393 11.30 9.15 -0.55
C GLY A 393 12.20 9.81 0.49
N MET A 394 13.48 9.48 0.49
CA MET A 394 14.47 10.01 1.43
C MET A 394 14.63 11.54 1.31
N ILE A 395 14.76 12.06 0.09
CA ILE A 395 14.97 13.48 -0.16
C ILE A 395 13.71 14.30 0.13
N ASN A 396 12.54 13.79 -0.26
CA ASN A 396 11.27 14.50 -0.08
C ASN A 396 10.61 14.25 1.30
N GLN A 397 11.25 13.48 2.19
CA GLN A 397 10.74 13.16 3.53
C GLN A 397 9.33 12.56 3.49
N LYS A 398 9.09 11.70 2.53
CA LYS A 398 7.79 11.02 2.34
C LYS A 398 7.99 9.51 2.21
N THR A 399 6.92 8.76 2.43
CA THR A 399 6.89 7.34 2.09
C THR A 399 6.98 7.18 0.57
N THR A 400 7.86 6.31 0.12
CA THR A 400 7.81 5.73 -1.22
C THR A 400 7.80 4.21 -1.12
N ALA A 401 7.11 3.60 -2.07
CA ALA A 401 6.93 2.16 -2.18
C ALA A 401 7.26 1.70 -3.60
N VAL A 402 7.75 0.49 -3.72
CA VAL A 402 7.92 -0.19 -5.01
C VAL A 402 7.19 -1.52 -4.95
N ARG A 403 6.13 -1.64 -5.76
CA ARG A 403 5.39 -2.86 -6.02
C ARG A 403 5.40 -3.10 -7.53
N VAL A 404 6.54 -3.62 -8.01
CA VAL A 404 6.74 -4.02 -9.41
C VAL A 404 6.58 -5.53 -9.56
N ILE A 405 6.03 -5.96 -10.67
CA ILE A 405 5.69 -7.35 -10.95
C ILE A 405 6.37 -7.77 -12.24
N PRO A 406 7.55 -8.40 -12.19
CA PRO A 406 8.14 -9.05 -13.34
C PRO A 406 7.26 -10.23 -13.75
N VAL A 407 6.58 -10.15 -14.90
CA VAL A 407 5.63 -11.19 -15.33
C VAL A 407 6.39 -12.23 -16.14
N ILE A 408 6.74 -13.32 -15.48
CA ILE A 408 7.56 -14.38 -16.07
C ILE A 408 6.90 -14.94 -17.36
N GLY A 409 7.66 -14.94 -18.45
CA GLY A 409 7.21 -15.42 -19.76
C GLY A 409 6.46 -14.39 -20.59
N LYS A 410 6.25 -13.16 -20.10
CA LYS A 410 5.60 -12.07 -20.85
C LYS A 410 6.53 -10.88 -21.04
N GLY A 411 6.29 -10.12 -22.12
CA GLY A 411 7.10 -8.96 -22.52
C GLY A 411 6.25 -7.75 -22.89
N VAL A 412 6.94 -6.67 -23.28
CA VAL A 412 6.30 -5.41 -23.70
C VAL A 412 5.29 -5.64 -24.82
N GLY A 413 4.11 -5.03 -24.69
CA GLY A 413 2.99 -5.17 -25.64
C GLY A 413 2.00 -6.25 -25.26
N GLU A 414 2.29 -7.04 -24.24
CA GLU A 414 1.36 -8.01 -23.65
C GLU A 414 0.65 -7.42 -22.43
N THR A 415 -0.37 -8.10 -21.95
CA THR A 415 -1.12 -7.75 -20.76
C THR A 415 -1.10 -8.89 -19.74
N VAL A 416 -1.30 -8.56 -18.48
CA VAL A 416 -1.47 -9.51 -17.40
C VAL A 416 -2.75 -9.19 -16.63
N GLU A 417 -3.50 -10.22 -16.23
CA GLU A 417 -4.71 -10.09 -15.43
C GLU A 417 -4.45 -10.60 -14.02
N PHE A 418 -4.65 -9.72 -13.03
CA PHE A 418 -4.52 -10.07 -11.61
C PHE A 418 -5.88 -10.38 -10.97
N GLY A 419 -6.96 -9.94 -11.60
CA GLY A 419 -8.33 -10.16 -11.17
C GLY A 419 -8.78 -9.32 -9.98
N GLY A 420 -10.09 -9.31 -9.73
CA GLY A 420 -10.71 -8.60 -8.62
C GLY A 420 -10.36 -7.11 -8.57
N LEU A 421 -9.99 -6.62 -7.40
CA LEU A 421 -9.58 -5.23 -7.20
C LEU A 421 -8.20 -4.90 -7.77
N LEU A 422 -7.36 -5.89 -8.03
CA LEU A 422 -6.02 -5.69 -8.58
C LEU A 422 -6.03 -5.43 -10.09
N GLY A 423 -7.15 -5.75 -10.77
CA GLY A 423 -7.38 -5.44 -12.18
C GLY A 423 -6.46 -6.16 -13.16
N TYR A 424 -6.01 -5.42 -14.17
CA TYR A 424 -5.10 -5.90 -15.21
C TYR A 424 -4.10 -4.81 -15.57
N ALA A 425 -2.92 -5.19 -16.10
CA ALA A 425 -1.90 -4.21 -16.49
C ALA A 425 -1.30 -4.52 -17.85
N PRO A 426 -0.98 -3.48 -18.67
CA PRO A 426 -0.04 -3.61 -19.76
C PRO A 426 1.36 -3.79 -19.17
N ILE A 427 2.20 -4.59 -19.85
CA ILE A 427 3.60 -4.75 -19.47
C ILE A 427 4.39 -3.54 -19.95
N MET A 428 4.87 -2.73 -19.01
CA MET A 428 5.58 -1.49 -19.28
C MET A 428 7.05 -1.74 -19.63
N PRO A 429 7.61 -1.07 -20.62
CA PRO A 429 9.04 -1.15 -20.91
C PRO A 429 9.87 -0.62 -19.74
N VAL A 430 11.02 -1.23 -19.48
CA VAL A 430 12.04 -0.75 -18.57
C VAL A 430 13.28 -0.31 -19.35
N ASN A 431 14.07 0.61 -18.77
CA ASN A 431 15.30 1.07 -19.38
C ASN A 431 16.27 -0.10 -19.58
N GLN A 432 16.86 -0.19 -20.78
CA GLN A 432 17.72 -1.31 -21.19
C GLN A 432 19.20 -1.11 -20.81
N PHE A 433 19.60 0.07 -20.34
CA PHE A 433 20.98 0.31 -19.93
C PHE A 433 21.24 -0.26 -18.54
N SER A 434 22.43 -0.89 -18.39
CA SER A 434 22.78 -1.56 -17.15
C SER A 434 23.11 -0.59 -16.03
N CYS A 435 22.56 -0.86 -14.83
CA CYS A 435 22.96 -0.27 -13.57
C CYS A 435 23.75 -1.26 -12.66
N ASP A 436 24.23 -2.38 -13.22
CA ASP A 436 24.87 -3.46 -12.46
C ASP A 436 26.00 -2.92 -11.57
N ALA A 437 26.92 -2.13 -12.14
CA ALA A 437 28.05 -1.57 -11.37
C ALA A 437 27.62 -0.62 -10.26
N PHE A 438 26.49 0.07 -10.39
CA PHE A 438 25.94 0.93 -9.35
C PHE A 438 25.39 0.08 -8.20
N VAL A 439 24.57 -0.91 -8.49
CA VAL A 439 23.97 -1.81 -7.50
C VAL A 439 25.03 -2.64 -6.78
N GLU A 440 26.04 -3.13 -7.51
CA GLU A 440 27.14 -3.93 -6.94
C GLU A 440 28.05 -3.18 -5.96
N ARG A 441 27.99 -1.84 -5.92
CA ARG A 441 28.73 -1.08 -4.90
C ARG A 441 28.32 -1.42 -3.47
N GLY A 442 27.04 -1.77 -3.25
CA GLY A 442 26.51 -2.08 -1.94
C GLY A 442 26.67 -0.97 -0.91
N GLY A 443 26.70 -1.33 0.36
CA GLY A 443 26.88 -0.41 1.48
C GLY A 443 25.69 0.53 1.68
N ARG A 444 25.94 1.83 1.84
CA ARG A 444 24.90 2.79 2.19
C ARG A 444 25.00 4.09 1.39
N ILE A 445 23.89 4.55 0.85
CA ILE A 445 23.75 5.96 0.45
C ILE A 445 23.39 6.74 1.72
N PRO A 446 24.21 7.72 2.14
CA PRO A 446 24.01 8.41 3.41
C PRO A 446 22.74 9.27 3.41
N ALA A 447 22.19 9.51 4.60
CA ALA A 447 21.08 10.42 4.77
C ALA A 447 21.43 11.84 4.27
N PRO A 448 20.47 12.56 3.65
CA PRO A 448 20.73 13.91 3.16
C PRO A 448 20.91 14.89 4.31
N ILE A 449 21.67 15.96 4.08
CA ILE A 449 22.00 16.95 5.12
C ILE A 449 20.75 17.60 5.73
N HIS A 450 19.67 17.75 4.97
CA HIS A 450 18.43 18.34 5.48
C HIS A 450 17.69 17.47 6.50
N SER A 451 18.07 16.18 6.67
CA SER A 451 17.52 15.34 7.74
C SER A 451 17.89 15.82 9.15
N PHE A 452 18.85 16.75 9.25
CA PHE A 452 19.24 17.39 10.50
C PHE A 452 18.56 18.76 10.73
N LYS A 453 17.66 19.17 9.88
CA LYS A 453 16.83 20.37 10.07
C LYS A 453 15.67 20.05 10.99
N ASN A 454 15.88 20.16 12.25
CA ASN A 454 14.84 20.05 13.27
C ASN A 454 14.50 21.42 13.84
#